data_cea15dcef11c23b7aff7508abd46aa5d
#
_entry.id   cea15dcef11c23b7aff7508abd46aa5d
#
_cell.length_a   1.000
_cell.length_b   1.000
_cell.length_c   1.000
_cell.angle_alpha   90.00
_cell.angle_beta   90.00
_cell.angle_gamma   90.00
#
_symmetry.space_group_name_H-M   'P 1'
#
loop_
_entity.id
_entity.type
_entity.pdbx_description
1 polymer ?
#
loop_
_entity_poly.entity_id
_entity_poly.type
_entity_poly.pdbx_seq_one_letter_code
_entity_poly.pdbx_strand_id
1 'polypeptide(L)'
;MSGFVVGPLTRTDLVRYQGASGDFNPIHHDEEFARASGLAAPLALGMLQAGFLATWATDRFGAENVRAFRVRFAARVFPGDTVTCDGSVTARRPGEFDVEMTCTKQDGTVAVYGWATFATDGTE
;
A
#
# COMPACT_ATOMS: atom_id res chain seq x y z
N MET A 1 -9.07 11.05 -10.67
CA MET A 1 -7.66 11.17 -10.24
C MET A 1 -6.88 10.02 -10.85
N SER A 2 -5.69 10.29 -11.29
CA SER A 2 -4.85 9.24 -11.84
C SER A 2 -4.18 8.46 -10.71
N GLY A 3 -4.06 7.14 -10.89
CA GLY A 3 -3.29 6.31 -10.01
C GLY A 3 -1.79 6.45 -10.24
N PHE A 4 -0.98 5.81 -9.43
CA PHE A 4 0.42 5.63 -9.74
C PHE A 4 0.80 4.16 -9.69
N VAL A 5 1.82 3.82 -10.48
CA VAL A 5 2.28 2.46 -10.69
C VAL A 5 3.63 2.28 -10.02
N VAL A 6 3.78 1.21 -9.27
CA VAL A 6 5.04 0.85 -8.62
C VAL A 6 5.43 -0.57 -9.03
N GLY A 7 6.64 -0.70 -9.55
CA GLY A 7 7.15 -2.02 -9.90
C GLY A 7 7.71 -2.09 -11.31
N PRO A 8 8.13 -3.30 -11.71
CA PRO A 8 8.04 -4.53 -10.93
C PRO A 8 8.86 -4.47 -9.65
N LEU A 9 8.30 -4.98 -8.57
CA LEU A 9 8.99 -5.00 -7.28
C LEU A 9 10.16 -5.96 -7.34
N THR A 10 11.27 -5.58 -6.71
CA THR A 10 12.48 -6.39 -6.66
C THR A 10 12.72 -6.88 -5.24
N ARG A 11 13.57 -7.90 -5.10
CA ARG A 11 14.01 -8.35 -3.79
C ARG A 11 14.76 -7.25 -3.04
N THR A 12 15.48 -6.39 -3.74
CA THR A 12 16.12 -5.22 -3.15
C THR A 12 15.10 -4.26 -2.55
N ASP A 13 13.94 -4.06 -3.21
CA ASP A 13 12.87 -3.24 -2.66
C ASP A 13 12.37 -3.78 -1.32
N LEU A 14 12.19 -5.10 -1.24
CA LEU A 14 11.76 -5.75 -0.01
C LEU A 14 12.81 -5.59 1.12
N VAL A 15 14.08 -5.82 0.79
CA VAL A 15 15.17 -5.70 1.76
C VAL A 15 15.32 -4.25 2.25
N ARG A 16 15.19 -3.28 1.35
CA ARG A 16 15.21 -1.87 1.73
C ARG A 16 14.13 -1.53 2.73
N TYR A 17 12.92 -2.03 2.48
CA TYR A 17 11.82 -1.75 3.39
C TYR A 17 12.01 -2.47 4.73
N GLN A 18 12.56 -3.68 4.71
CA GLN A 18 12.91 -4.37 5.97
C GLN A 18 13.89 -3.54 6.79
N GLY A 19 14.90 -2.96 6.15
CA GLY A 19 15.85 -2.09 6.83
C GLY A 19 15.20 -0.84 7.40
N ALA A 20 14.27 -0.24 6.66
CA ALA A 20 13.58 0.98 7.09
C ALA A 20 12.57 0.71 8.21
N SER A 21 11.86 -0.41 8.15
CA SER A 21 10.78 -0.73 9.09
C SER A 21 11.24 -1.50 10.33
N GLY A 22 12.41 -2.14 10.26
CA GLY A 22 12.87 -3.04 11.32
C GLY A 22 12.20 -4.40 11.33
N ASP A 23 11.44 -4.73 10.28
CA ASP A 23 10.79 -6.04 10.13
C ASP A 23 11.72 -6.99 9.38
N PHE A 24 12.47 -7.79 10.11
CA PHE A 24 13.44 -8.71 9.54
C PHE A 24 12.96 -10.15 9.48
N ASN A 25 11.64 -10.36 9.41
CA ASN A 25 11.09 -11.70 9.25
C ASN A 25 11.67 -12.36 8.00
N PRO A 26 12.28 -13.56 8.13
CA PRO A 26 12.91 -14.24 6.98
C PRO A 26 11.96 -14.55 5.82
N ILE A 27 10.66 -14.55 6.04
CA ILE A 27 9.67 -14.79 4.98
C ILE A 27 9.77 -13.75 3.85
N HIS A 28 10.38 -12.60 4.11
CA HIS A 28 10.52 -11.52 3.14
C HIS A 28 11.86 -11.52 2.39
N HIS A 29 12.82 -12.37 2.77
CA HIS A 29 14.12 -12.36 2.10
C HIS A 29 14.77 -13.74 1.95
N ASP A 30 14.33 -14.76 2.69
CA ASP A 30 14.91 -16.08 2.66
C ASP A 30 14.04 -17.01 1.80
N GLU A 31 14.55 -17.39 0.63
CA GLU A 31 13.83 -18.23 -0.32
C GLU A 31 13.46 -19.58 0.25
N GLU A 32 14.40 -20.20 0.95
CA GLU A 32 14.19 -21.53 1.53
C GLU A 32 13.14 -21.48 2.63
N PHE A 33 13.21 -20.46 3.49
CA PHE A 33 12.22 -20.26 4.54
C PHE A 33 10.83 -19.99 3.95
N ALA A 34 10.75 -19.15 2.92
CA ALA A 34 9.48 -18.84 2.27
C ALA A 34 8.84 -20.09 1.65
N ARG A 35 9.63 -20.91 0.96
CA ARG A 35 9.15 -22.16 0.36
C ARG A 35 8.72 -23.17 1.42
N ALA A 36 9.46 -23.30 2.51
CA ALA A 36 9.07 -24.15 3.64
C ALA A 36 7.78 -23.68 4.30
N SER A 37 7.46 -22.40 4.18
CA SER A 37 6.20 -21.81 4.66
C SER A 37 5.05 -21.93 3.66
N GLY A 38 5.26 -22.60 2.53
CA GLY A 38 4.23 -22.81 1.51
C GLY A 38 4.12 -21.70 0.47
N LEU A 39 5.08 -20.78 0.40
CA LEU A 39 5.10 -19.70 -0.58
C LEU A 39 5.99 -20.05 -1.76
N ALA A 40 5.68 -19.50 -2.94
CA ALA A 40 6.47 -19.70 -4.15
C ALA A 40 7.78 -18.90 -4.13
N ALA A 41 7.83 -17.83 -3.35
CA ALA A 41 8.97 -16.91 -3.28
C ALA A 41 8.86 -16.08 -1.97
N PRO A 42 9.90 -15.32 -1.61
CA PRO A 42 9.79 -14.35 -0.53
C PRO A 42 8.62 -13.40 -0.77
N LEU A 43 7.88 -13.14 0.30
CA LEU A 43 6.66 -12.33 0.28
C LEU A 43 6.99 -10.86 0.49
N ALA A 44 6.35 -9.97 -0.26
CA ALA A 44 6.45 -8.53 0.02
C ALA A 44 5.81 -8.21 1.37
N LEU A 45 6.35 -7.18 2.04
CA LEU A 45 5.80 -6.74 3.31
C LEU A 45 4.49 -5.99 3.05
N GLY A 46 3.41 -6.38 3.73
CA GLY A 46 2.11 -5.71 3.55
C GLY A 46 2.17 -4.22 3.81
N MET A 47 2.91 -3.81 4.83
CA MET A 47 3.07 -2.38 5.17
C MET A 47 3.78 -1.58 4.08
N LEU A 48 4.57 -2.22 3.21
CA LEU A 48 5.15 -1.54 2.05
C LEU A 48 4.03 -1.09 1.09
N GLN A 49 3.09 -1.98 0.77
CA GLN A 49 1.96 -1.64 -0.09
C GLN A 49 1.02 -0.63 0.59
N ALA A 50 0.83 -0.74 1.90
CA ALA A 50 0.09 0.27 2.66
C ALA A 50 0.76 1.64 2.55
N GLY A 51 2.09 1.68 2.58
CA GLY A 51 2.88 2.89 2.36
C GLY A 51 2.67 3.49 0.97
N PHE A 52 2.53 2.66 -0.05
CA PHE A 52 2.22 3.15 -1.40
C PHE A 52 0.86 3.86 -1.43
N LEU A 53 -0.16 3.27 -0.77
CA LEU A 53 -1.47 3.92 -0.68
C LEU A 53 -1.40 5.23 0.10
N ALA A 54 -0.66 5.24 1.21
CA ALA A 54 -0.47 6.45 2.00
C ALA A 54 0.19 7.55 1.17
N THR A 55 1.20 7.20 0.36
CA THR A 55 1.87 8.15 -0.53
C THR A 55 0.92 8.69 -1.58
N TRP A 56 0.14 7.81 -2.21
CA TRP A 56 -0.88 8.25 -3.18
C TRP A 56 -1.82 9.29 -2.57
N ALA A 57 -2.29 9.03 -1.36
CA ALA A 57 -3.25 9.89 -0.70
C ALA A 57 -2.63 11.20 -0.21
N THR A 58 -1.46 11.13 0.44
CA THR A 58 -0.83 12.33 1.02
C THR A 58 -0.27 13.26 -0.06
N ASP A 59 0.15 12.72 -1.20
CA ASP A 59 0.57 13.56 -2.34
C ASP A 59 -0.60 14.40 -2.87
N ARG A 60 -1.83 13.91 -2.73
CA ARG A 60 -3.03 14.62 -3.21
C ARG A 60 -3.65 15.54 -2.16
N PHE A 61 -3.69 15.09 -0.92
CA PHE A 61 -4.52 15.73 0.11
C PHE A 61 -3.72 16.33 1.26
N GLY A 62 -2.41 16.12 1.26
CA GLY A 62 -1.52 16.65 2.30
C GLY A 62 -1.38 15.73 3.50
N ALA A 63 -0.14 15.39 3.86
CA ALA A 63 0.13 14.53 5.02
C ALA A 63 -0.36 15.15 6.33
N GLU A 64 -0.28 16.47 6.45
CA GLU A 64 -0.73 17.22 7.63
C GLU A 64 -2.25 17.12 7.85
N ASN A 65 -3.00 16.74 6.83
CA ASN A 65 -4.46 16.68 6.89
C ASN A 65 -5.00 15.31 7.25
N VAL A 66 -4.15 14.29 7.38
CA VAL A 66 -4.60 12.94 7.73
C VAL A 66 -5.23 12.94 9.12
N ARG A 67 -6.45 12.41 9.23
CA ARG A 67 -7.15 12.21 10.50
C ARG A 67 -7.34 10.75 10.84
N ALA A 68 -7.46 9.88 9.82
CA ALA A 68 -7.55 8.45 9.99
C ALA A 68 -7.00 7.75 8.76
N PHE A 69 -6.39 6.60 8.95
CA PHE A 69 -5.89 5.78 7.88
C PHE A 69 -6.03 4.31 8.29
N ARG A 70 -6.65 3.51 7.43
CA ARG A 70 -6.94 2.11 7.71
C ARG A 70 -6.73 1.29 6.45
N VAL A 71 -6.18 0.08 6.60
CA VAL A 71 -5.98 -0.84 5.48
C VAL A 71 -6.49 -2.23 5.82
N ARG A 72 -6.81 -2.99 4.78
CA ARG A 72 -7.08 -4.42 4.86
C ARG A 72 -6.23 -5.13 3.82
N PHE A 73 -5.40 -6.06 4.26
CA PHE A 73 -4.58 -6.88 3.38
C PHE A 73 -5.44 -8.01 2.82
N ALA A 74 -5.54 -8.10 1.49
CA ALA A 74 -6.46 -9.02 0.83
C ALA A 74 -5.74 -10.07 -0.02
N ALA A 75 -4.57 -9.76 -0.58
CA ALA A 75 -3.81 -10.70 -1.41
C ALA A 75 -2.32 -10.48 -1.23
N ARG A 76 -1.56 -11.53 -1.50
CA ARG A 76 -0.10 -11.53 -1.40
C ARG A 76 0.52 -10.84 -2.60
N VAL A 77 1.63 -10.15 -2.36
CA VAL A 77 2.44 -9.51 -3.39
C VAL A 77 3.84 -10.10 -3.32
N PHE A 78 4.41 -10.38 -4.49
CA PHE A 78 5.72 -11.02 -4.62
C PHE A 78 6.67 -10.18 -5.46
N PRO A 79 7.98 -10.42 -5.37
CA PRO A 79 8.92 -9.85 -6.34
C PRO A 79 8.47 -10.15 -7.77
N GLY A 80 8.54 -9.17 -8.63
CA GLY A 80 8.05 -9.26 -10.00
C GLY A 80 6.65 -8.71 -10.20
N ASP A 81 5.87 -8.57 -9.14
CA ASP A 81 4.54 -7.96 -9.23
C ASP A 81 4.66 -6.44 -9.42
N THR A 82 3.75 -5.92 -10.22
CA THR A 82 3.57 -4.47 -10.39
C THR A 82 2.22 -4.11 -9.80
N VAL A 83 2.17 -3.08 -8.96
CA VAL A 83 0.94 -2.65 -8.32
C VAL A 83 0.57 -1.24 -8.75
N THR A 84 -0.73 -0.99 -8.83
CA THR A 84 -1.28 0.33 -9.15
C THR A 84 -2.11 0.81 -7.97
N CYS A 85 -1.78 1.98 -7.47
CA CYS A 85 -2.52 2.64 -6.40
C CYS A 85 -3.45 3.68 -6.98
N ASP A 86 -4.70 3.64 -6.55
CA ASP A 86 -5.73 4.57 -7.03
C ASP A 86 -6.81 4.73 -5.96
N GLY A 87 -7.66 5.73 -6.13
CA GLY A 87 -8.73 5.95 -5.17
C GLY A 87 -9.64 7.09 -5.56
N SER A 88 -10.65 7.34 -4.72
CA SER A 88 -11.64 8.38 -4.92
C SER A 88 -12.20 8.88 -3.61
N VAL A 89 -12.68 10.12 -3.61
CA VAL A 89 -13.42 10.69 -2.48
C VAL A 89 -14.82 10.08 -2.47
N THR A 90 -15.23 9.52 -1.33
CA THR A 90 -16.49 8.79 -1.21
C THR A 90 -17.53 9.49 -0.36
N ALA A 91 -17.11 10.37 0.54
CA ALA A 91 -18.03 11.12 1.38
C ALA A 91 -17.41 12.46 1.76
N ARG A 92 -18.24 13.48 1.89
CA ARG A 92 -17.83 14.82 2.30
C ARG A 92 -18.74 15.30 3.41
N ARG A 93 -18.18 16.03 4.36
CA ARG A 93 -18.91 16.69 5.44
C ARG A 93 -18.14 17.94 5.87
N PRO A 94 -18.75 18.83 6.64
CA PRO A 94 -18.01 20.04 7.08
C PRO A 94 -16.71 19.67 7.78
N GLY A 95 -15.60 20.21 7.28
CA GLY A 95 -14.29 20.07 7.89
C GLY A 95 -13.50 18.82 7.51
N GLU A 96 -14.10 17.84 6.82
CA GLU A 96 -13.35 16.62 6.44
C GLU A 96 -14.03 15.87 5.30
N PHE A 97 -13.29 14.92 4.73
CA PHE A 97 -13.80 14.02 3.69
C PHE A 97 -13.13 12.65 3.80
N ASP A 98 -13.83 11.65 3.28
CA ASP A 98 -13.35 10.26 3.26
C ASP A 98 -12.87 9.87 1.86
N VAL A 99 -11.84 9.04 1.83
CA VAL A 99 -11.25 8.51 0.59
C VAL A 99 -11.20 6.99 0.70
N GLU A 100 -11.57 6.30 -0.38
CA GLU A 100 -11.34 4.87 -0.53
C GLU A 100 -10.26 4.64 -1.58
N MET A 101 -9.38 3.67 -1.31
CA MET A 101 -8.20 3.41 -2.11
C MET A 101 -8.02 1.93 -2.35
N THR A 102 -7.37 1.58 -3.46
CA THR A 102 -6.96 0.21 -3.73
C THR A 102 -5.52 0.17 -4.23
N CYS A 103 -4.81 -0.88 -3.84
CA CYS A 103 -3.52 -1.25 -4.41
C CYS A 103 -3.75 -2.56 -5.16
N THR A 104 -3.69 -2.52 -6.49
CA THR A 104 -4.12 -3.61 -7.38
C THR A 104 -2.94 -4.15 -8.15
N LYS A 105 -2.83 -5.47 -8.21
CA LYS A 105 -1.77 -6.16 -8.96
C LYS A 105 -2.06 -6.11 -10.47
N GLN A 106 -1.06 -6.46 -11.28
CA GLN A 106 -1.15 -6.44 -12.74
C GLN A 106 -2.26 -7.34 -13.30
N ASP A 107 -2.69 -8.35 -12.56
CA ASP A 107 -3.75 -9.27 -12.98
C ASP A 107 -5.16 -8.81 -12.56
N GLY A 108 -5.28 -7.63 -11.96
CA GLY A 108 -6.54 -7.09 -11.47
C GLY A 108 -6.88 -7.47 -10.04
N THR A 109 -6.08 -8.32 -9.40
CA THR A 109 -6.30 -8.70 -7.99
C THR A 109 -6.00 -7.52 -7.08
N VAL A 110 -6.94 -7.17 -6.22
CA VAL A 110 -6.68 -6.14 -5.20
C VAL A 110 -5.87 -6.75 -4.07
N ALA A 111 -4.69 -6.21 -3.85
CA ALA A 111 -3.80 -6.67 -2.78
C ALA A 111 -4.11 -5.98 -1.45
N VAL A 112 -4.43 -4.68 -1.48
CA VAL A 112 -4.73 -3.91 -0.28
C VAL A 112 -5.90 -2.97 -0.56
N TYR A 113 -6.87 -2.95 0.35
CA TYR A 113 -7.91 -1.94 0.41
C TYR A 113 -7.53 -0.91 1.47
N GLY A 114 -7.77 0.37 1.19
CA GLY A 114 -7.47 1.46 2.11
C GLY A 114 -8.64 2.41 2.27
N TRP A 115 -8.73 3.00 3.46
CA TRP A 115 -9.71 4.03 3.80
C TRP A 115 -8.98 5.11 4.58
N ALA A 116 -9.24 6.36 4.24
CA ALA A 116 -8.63 7.47 4.94
C ALA A 116 -9.64 8.59 5.13
N THR A 117 -9.42 9.38 6.17
CA THR A 117 -10.15 10.62 6.40
C THR A 117 -9.16 11.76 6.45
N PHE A 118 -9.45 12.81 5.71
CA PHE A 118 -8.61 14.01 5.63
C PHE A 118 -9.39 15.22 6.09
N ALA A 119 -8.70 16.11 6.80
CA ALA A 119 -9.26 17.41 7.15
C ALA A 119 -9.24 18.34 5.94
N THR A 120 -10.21 19.22 5.87
CA THR A 120 -10.26 20.29 4.89
C THR A 120 -10.63 21.60 5.60
N ASP A 121 -10.23 22.71 4.98
CA ASP A 121 -10.61 24.06 5.46
C ASP A 121 -11.97 24.48 4.93
N GLY A 122 -12.67 23.58 4.23
CA GLY A 122 -13.98 23.87 3.67
C GLY A 122 -13.96 24.43 2.25
N THR A 123 -12.79 24.45 1.61
CA THR A 123 -12.66 24.97 0.24
C THR A 123 -12.68 23.89 -0.84
N GLU A 124 -12.72 22.62 -0.47
CA GLU A 124 -12.75 21.49 -1.41
C GLU A 124 -14.14 21.04 -1.77
#